data_a4f44912d489f79e854fef265fee2968
#
_entry.id   a4f44912d489f79e854fef265fee2968
#
_cell.length_a   1.000
_cell.length_b   1.000
_cell.length_c   1.000
_cell.angle_alpha   90.00
_cell.angle_beta   90.00
_cell.angle_gamma   90.00
#
_symmetry.space_group_name_H-M   'P 1'
#
loop_
_entity.id
_entity.type
_entity.pdbx_description
1 polymer ?
#
loop_
_entity_poly.entity_id
_entity_poly.type
_entity_poly.pdbx_seq_one_letter_code
_entity_poly.pdbx_strand_id
1 'polypeptide(L)'
;MQRFKLEDVELTDPKVVEPPGTLFTGRIGRQKVLIPGSSTNFVMNIIHFDVGVRNKFHIHSTDQILIVTDGQGYVVNESETIQVSQGDIIFIPEGEVHWHGAQEDSPFAHISLQAAGCKTSQIEE
;
A
#
# COMPACT_ATOMS: atom_id res chain seq x y z
N MET A 1 19.83 -2.09 -16.67
CA MET A 1 19.91 -2.06 -15.19
C MET A 1 19.59 -0.64 -14.73
N GLN A 2 18.74 -0.51 -13.71
CA GLN A 2 18.31 0.80 -13.17
C GLN A 2 18.49 0.83 -11.67
N ARG A 3 18.81 2.01 -11.14
CA ARG A 3 18.85 2.27 -9.71
C ARG A 3 17.81 3.34 -9.39
N PHE A 4 16.95 3.07 -8.42
CA PHE A 4 16.01 4.03 -7.88
C PHE A 4 16.49 4.42 -6.47
N LYS A 5 16.58 5.71 -6.23
CA LYS A 5 16.87 6.24 -4.91
C LYS A 5 15.55 6.79 -4.35
N LEU A 6 15.09 6.24 -3.25
CA LEU A 6 13.76 6.57 -2.71
C LEU A 6 13.53 8.07 -2.57
N GLU A 7 14.53 8.79 -2.07
CA GLU A 7 14.45 10.24 -1.87
C GLU A 7 14.31 11.03 -3.16
N ASP A 8 14.70 10.45 -4.31
CA ASP A 8 14.67 11.12 -5.60
C ASP A 8 13.42 10.76 -6.43
N VAL A 9 12.65 9.76 -6.01
CA VAL A 9 11.41 9.38 -6.69
C VAL A 9 10.31 10.37 -6.34
N GLU A 10 9.69 10.96 -7.36
CA GLU A 10 8.64 11.97 -7.16
C GLU A 10 7.49 11.41 -6.33
N LEU A 11 7.12 12.15 -5.29
CA LEU A 11 5.94 11.87 -4.49
C LEU A 11 4.73 12.56 -5.12
N THR A 12 3.80 11.75 -5.62
CA THR A 12 2.52 12.25 -6.11
C THR A 12 1.55 12.32 -4.94
N ASP A 13 1.20 13.54 -4.53
CA ASP A 13 0.24 13.78 -3.46
C ASP A 13 -1.12 14.08 -4.10
N PRO A 14 -2.13 13.23 -3.93
CA PRO A 14 -3.47 13.58 -4.38
C PRO A 14 -3.96 14.77 -3.53
N LYS A 15 -4.14 15.91 -4.17
CA LYS A 15 -4.61 17.15 -3.52
C LYS A 15 -6.06 17.09 -3.06
N VAL A 16 -6.74 15.99 -3.36
CA VAL A 16 -8.18 15.83 -3.11
C VAL A 16 -8.39 14.55 -2.32
N VAL A 17 -9.17 14.68 -1.24
CA VAL A 17 -9.73 13.50 -0.56
C VAL A 17 -10.51 12.71 -1.61
N GLU A 18 -10.20 11.43 -1.74
CA GLU A 18 -10.90 10.60 -2.70
C GLU A 18 -12.40 10.57 -2.41
N PRO A 19 -13.26 10.55 -3.46
CA PRO A 19 -14.71 10.53 -3.26
C PRO A 19 -15.15 9.30 -2.47
N PRO A 20 -16.34 9.35 -1.83
CA PRO A 20 -16.91 8.18 -1.17
C PRO A 20 -16.96 6.98 -2.10
N GLY A 21 -16.66 5.80 -1.58
CA GLY A 21 -16.64 4.55 -2.35
C GLY A 21 -15.28 4.19 -2.94
N THR A 22 -14.27 5.06 -2.80
CA THR A 22 -12.91 4.73 -3.22
C THR A 22 -12.20 3.83 -2.21
N LEU A 23 -11.06 3.28 -2.63
CA LEU A 23 -10.30 2.32 -1.82
C LEU A 23 -9.77 2.92 -0.51
N PHE A 24 -9.43 4.21 -0.48
CA PHE A 24 -8.79 4.85 0.67
C PHE A 24 -9.77 5.70 1.47
N THR A 25 -9.51 5.80 2.79
CA THR A 25 -10.35 6.59 3.71
C THR A 25 -9.94 8.05 3.82
N GLY A 26 -8.83 8.43 3.19
CA GLY A 26 -8.32 9.79 3.25
C GLY A 26 -7.12 9.98 2.33
N ARG A 27 -6.28 10.95 2.68
CA ARG A 27 -5.16 11.35 1.84
C ARG A 27 -4.05 10.32 1.86
N ILE A 28 -3.56 10.00 0.66
CA ILE A 28 -2.36 9.20 0.45
C ILE A 28 -1.45 9.87 -0.57
N GLY A 29 -0.16 9.54 -0.50
CA GLY A 29 0.80 9.87 -1.55
C GLY A 29 1.37 8.60 -2.15
N ARG A 30 1.88 8.68 -3.37
CA ARG A 30 2.52 7.55 -4.04
C ARG A 30 3.87 7.94 -4.62
N GLN A 31 4.82 7.03 -4.48
CA GLN A 31 6.06 7.07 -5.25
C GLN A 31 6.05 5.86 -6.18
N LYS A 32 6.00 6.09 -7.48
CA LYS A 32 5.92 5.03 -8.49
C LYS A 32 7.34 4.63 -8.88
N VAL A 33 7.72 3.39 -8.55
CA VAL A 33 9.05 2.85 -8.86
C VAL A 33 8.99 2.01 -10.13
N LEU A 34 8.15 0.97 -10.13
CA LEU A 34 7.92 0.14 -11.32
C LEU A 34 6.45 0.26 -11.69
N ILE A 35 6.15 1.09 -12.67
CA ILE A 35 4.79 1.26 -13.19
C ILE A 35 4.41 0.07 -14.10
N PRO A 36 3.11 -0.16 -14.33
CA PRO A 36 2.70 -1.21 -15.26
C PRO A 36 3.38 -1.07 -16.62
N GLY A 37 3.99 -2.16 -17.09
CA GLY A 37 4.70 -2.22 -18.36
C GLY A 37 6.20 -1.96 -18.30
N SER A 38 6.73 -1.39 -17.20
CA SER A 38 8.17 -1.17 -17.07
C SER A 38 8.92 -2.44 -16.65
N SER A 39 8.22 -3.39 -16.04
CA SER A 39 8.75 -4.71 -15.71
C SER A 39 7.80 -5.77 -16.24
N THR A 40 8.34 -6.88 -16.73
CA THR A 40 7.53 -8.02 -17.18
C THR A 40 6.79 -8.68 -16.02
N ASN A 41 7.37 -8.70 -14.83
CA ASN A 41 6.88 -9.52 -13.72
C ASN A 41 6.37 -8.74 -12.52
N PHE A 42 6.79 -7.49 -12.33
CA PHE A 42 6.54 -6.77 -11.09
C PHE A 42 5.94 -5.39 -11.30
N VAL A 43 5.12 -4.99 -10.33
CA VAL A 43 4.69 -3.60 -10.11
C VAL A 43 5.12 -3.23 -8.69
N MET A 44 5.74 -2.07 -8.51
CA MET A 44 6.22 -1.61 -7.22
C MET A 44 5.92 -0.13 -7.03
N ASN A 45 5.32 0.18 -5.89
CA ASN A 45 5.06 1.55 -5.44
C ASN A 45 5.45 1.69 -3.98
N ILE A 46 5.66 2.91 -3.54
CA ILE A 46 5.63 3.24 -2.11
C ILE A 46 4.35 4.03 -1.87
N ILE A 47 3.57 3.60 -0.89
CA ILE A 47 2.33 4.27 -0.49
C ILE A 47 2.57 4.97 0.85
N HIS A 48 2.24 6.26 0.89
CA HIS A 48 2.32 7.09 2.09
C HIS A 48 0.91 7.38 2.57
N PHE A 49 0.61 7.00 3.80
CA PHE A 49 -0.69 7.25 4.43
C PHE A 49 -0.56 8.38 5.43
N ASP A 50 -1.46 9.36 5.37
CA ASP A 50 -1.59 10.34 6.44
C ASP A 50 -2.00 9.65 7.74
N VAL A 51 -1.83 10.35 8.85
CA VAL A 51 -2.20 9.87 10.19
C VAL A 51 -3.63 9.33 10.19
N GLY A 52 -3.82 8.09 10.63
CA GLY A 52 -5.12 7.45 10.74
C GLY A 52 -5.77 7.03 9.42
N VAL A 53 -5.14 7.28 8.30
CA VAL A 53 -5.69 6.90 6.98
C VAL A 53 -5.34 5.45 6.68
N ARG A 54 -6.31 4.72 6.13
CA ARG A 54 -6.14 3.33 5.72
C ARG A 54 -6.80 3.09 4.37
N ASN A 55 -6.52 1.95 3.77
CA ASN A 55 -7.39 1.46 2.70
C ASN A 55 -8.51 0.59 3.30
N LYS A 56 -9.49 0.31 2.49
CA LYS A 56 -10.65 -0.48 2.86
C LYS A 56 -10.40 -1.96 2.59
N PHE A 57 -11.16 -2.83 3.24
CA PHE A 57 -11.05 -4.27 2.94
C PHE A 57 -11.13 -4.52 1.45
N HIS A 58 -10.15 -5.25 0.95
CA HIS A 58 -10.01 -5.57 -0.47
C HIS A 58 -9.26 -6.90 -0.64
N ILE A 59 -9.24 -7.38 -1.87
CA ILE A 59 -8.45 -8.56 -2.27
C ILE A 59 -7.61 -8.23 -3.49
N HIS A 60 -6.54 -8.96 -3.66
CA HIS A 60 -5.72 -8.92 -4.87
C HIS A 60 -5.74 -10.25 -5.61
N SER A 61 -5.60 -10.20 -6.92
CA SER A 61 -5.53 -11.40 -7.76
C SER A 61 -4.16 -12.07 -7.75
N THR A 62 -3.18 -11.50 -7.04
CA THR A 62 -1.84 -12.05 -6.85
C THR A 62 -1.37 -11.81 -5.42
N ASP A 63 -0.29 -12.46 -5.02
CA ASP A 63 0.37 -12.17 -3.75
C ASP A 63 0.81 -10.70 -3.68
N GLN A 64 0.90 -10.18 -2.46
CA GLN A 64 1.42 -8.85 -2.19
C GLN A 64 2.46 -8.92 -1.07
N ILE A 65 3.56 -8.19 -1.25
CA ILE A 65 4.56 -8.00 -0.21
C ILE A 65 4.57 -6.53 0.18
N LEU A 66 4.46 -6.26 1.49
CA LEU A 66 4.61 -4.93 2.05
C LEU A 66 5.92 -4.87 2.82
N ILE A 67 6.71 -3.81 2.59
CA ILE A 67 7.92 -3.53 3.35
C ILE A 67 7.75 -2.15 3.95
N VAL A 68 7.65 -2.09 5.28
CA VAL A 68 7.41 -0.82 5.98
C VAL A 68 8.67 0.03 5.96
N THR A 69 8.57 1.24 5.43
CA THR A 69 9.69 2.18 5.31
C THR A 69 9.67 3.29 6.35
N ASP A 70 8.49 3.70 6.81
CA ASP A 70 8.33 4.81 7.75
C ASP A 70 7.10 4.63 8.63
N GLY A 71 7.21 5.12 9.85
CA GLY A 71 6.09 5.25 10.76
C GLY A 71 5.55 3.93 11.29
N GLN A 72 4.29 3.98 11.74
CA GLN A 72 3.61 2.85 12.36
C GLN A 72 2.23 2.67 11.75
N GLY A 73 1.86 1.42 11.51
CA GLY A 73 0.59 1.10 10.90
C GLY A 73 0.01 -0.22 11.41
N TYR A 74 -1.07 -0.62 10.72
CA TYR A 74 -1.73 -1.91 10.94
C TYR A 74 -1.85 -2.64 9.60
N VAL A 75 -1.77 -3.96 9.66
CA VAL A 75 -2.23 -4.84 8.59
C VAL A 75 -3.28 -5.76 9.22
N VAL A 76 -4.46 -5.79 8.64
CA VAL A 76 -5.63 -6.45 9.22
C VAL A 76 -6.25 -7.39 8.20
N ASN A 77 -6.54 -8.62 8.64
CA ASN A 77 -7.38 -9.53 7.88
C ASN A 77 -8.61 -9.90 8.72
N GLU A 78 -9.40 -10.87 8.30
CA GLU A 78 -10.64 -11.25 8.99
C GLU A 78 -10.41 -11.87 10.36
N SER A 79 -9.20 -12.37 10.65
CA SER A 79 -8.90 -13.10 11.88
C SER A 79 -7.93 -12.38 12.81
N GLU A 80 -7.13 -11.43 12.30
CA GLU A 80 -6.10 -10.80 13.15
C GLU A 80 -5.78 -9.36 12.73
N THR A 81 -5.22 -8.63 13.68
CA THR A 81 -4.64 -7.30 13.47
C THR A 81 -3.17 -7.35 13.85
N ILE A 82 -2.30 -7.01 12.91
CA ILE A 82 -0.86 -6.94 13.15
C ILE A 82 -0.45 -5.48 13.18
N GLN A 83 0.18 -5.05 14.29
CA GLN A 83 0.86 -3.76 14.35
C GLN A 83 2.19 -3.88 13.65
N VAL A 84 2.51 -2.92 12.78
CA VAL A 84 3.74 -2.92 12.00
C VAL A 84 4.46 -1.59 12.11
N SER A 85 5.79 -1.65 11.99
CA SER A 85 6.66 -0.47 12.04
C SER A 85 7.81 -0.62 11.07
N GLN A 86 8.61 0.42 10.93
CA GLN A 86 9.74 0.44 10.00
C GLN A 86 10.60 -0.82 10.10
N GLY A 87 10.87 -1.45 8.96
CA GLY A 87 11.65 -2.68 8.87
C GLY A 87 10.83 -3.96 8.83
N ASP A 88 9.53 -3.89 9.14
CA ASP A 88 8.67 -5.08 9.05
C ASP A 88 8.37 -5.43 7.59
N ILE A 89 8.29 -6.71 7.32
CA ILE A 89 7.91 -7.26 6.02
C ILE A 89 6.66 -8.11 6.23
N ILE A 90 5.62 -7.83 5.44
CA ILE A 90 4.34 -8.53 5.52
C ILE A 90 4.09 -9.23 4.19
N PHE A 91 3.78 -10.50 4.25
CA PHE A 91 3.34 -11.27 3.10
C PHE A 91 1.83 -11.46 3.18
N ILE A 92 1.13 -11.06 2.10
CA ILE A 92 -0.32 -11.22 1.97
C ILE A 92 -0.56 -12.11 0.77
N PRO A 93 -1.09 -13.33 0.99
CA PRO A 93 -1.34 -14.25 -0.12
C PRO A 93 -2.48 -13.78 -1.01
N GLU A 94 -2.46 -14.24 -2.24
CA GLU A 94 -3.53 -14.05 -3.22
C GLU A 94 -4.90 -14.36 -2.61
N GLY A 95 -5.86 -13.46 -2.82
CA GLY A 95 -7.25 -13.66 -2.40
C GLY A 95 -7.54 -13.39 -0.93
N GLU A 96 -6.56 -13.04 -0.11
CA GLU A 96 -6.82 -12.73 1.30
C GLU A 96 -7.52 -11.38 1.44
N VAL A 97 -8.65 -11.39 2.15
CA VAL A 97 -9.40 -10.16 2.46
C VAL A 97 -8.64 -9.40 3.55
N HIS A 98 -8.18 -8.20 3.24
CA HIS A 98 -7.33 -7.43 4.16
C HIS A 98 -7.44 -5.94 3.93
N TRP A 99 -6.90 -5.17 4.88
CA TRP A 99 -6.58 -3.76 4.72
C TRP A 99 -5.29 -3.42 5.46
N HIS A 100 -4.70 -2.30 5.12
CA HIS A 100 -3.54 -1.74 5.82
C HIS A 100 -3.62 -0.22 5.83
N GLY A 101 -2.91 0.38 6.78
CA GLY A 101 -2.91 1.84 6.92
C GLY A 101 -2.20 2.31 8.17
N ALA A 102 -2.24 3.62 8.38
CA ALA A 102 -1.58 4.32 9.47
C ALA A 102 -2.30 4.11 10.80
N GLN A 103 -1.53 4.11 11.88
CA GLN A 103 -2.10 4.21 13.23
C GLN A 103 -2.68 5.61 13.44
N GLU A 104 -3.49 5.76 14.48
CA GLU A 104 -4.23 6.99 14.77
C GLU A 104 -3.32 8.17 15.12
N ASP A 105 -2.08 7.90 15.52
CA ASP A 105 -1.11 8.89 16.00
C ASP A 105 0.19 8.90 15.19
N SER A 106 0.23 8.23 14.05
CA SER A 106 1.44 8.15 13.22
C SER A 106 1.10 8.16 11.74
N PRO A 107 1.90 8.83 10.90
CA PRO A 107 1.89 8.53 9.47
C PRO A 107 2.50 7.16 9.24
N PHE A 108 2.35 6.63 8.03
CA PHE A 108 2.78 5.29 7.69
C PHE A 108 3.14 5.22 6.22
N ALA A 109 4.24 4.56 5.91
CA ALA A 109 4.62 4.32 4.52
C ALA A 109 5.17 2.91 4.35
N HIS A 110 4.85 2.30 3.22
CA HIS A 110 5.38 0.99 2.87
C HIS A 110 5.61 0.87 1.37
N ILE A 111 6.57 0.04 1.00
CA ILE A 111 6.70 -0.46 -0.36
C ILE A 111 5.60 -1.49 -0.56
N SER A 112 4.90 -1.41 -1.70
CA SER A 112 3.97 -2.43 -2.16
C SER A 112 4.55 -3.09 -3.40
N LEU A 113 4.79 -4.39 -3.32
CA LEU A 113 5.29 -5.20 -4.43
C LEU A 113 4.24 -6.23 -4.80
N GLN A 114 3.85 -6.23 -6.07
CA GLN A 114 2.84 -7.14 -6.62
C GLN A 114 3.29 -7.65 -7.97
N ALA A 115 2.67 -8.73 -8.44
CA ALA A 115 2.89 -9.21 -9.80
C ALA A 115 2.30 -8.23 -10.82
N ALA A 116 2.92 -8.15 -11.99
CA ALA A 116 2.36 -7.42 -13.13
C ALA A 116 0.99 -8.02 -13.49
N GLY A 117 0.02 -7.15 -13.77
CA GLY A 117 -1.35 -7.57 -14.07
C GLY A 117 -2.21 -7.84 -12.84
N CYS A 118 -1.72 -7.65 -11.64
CA CYS A 118 -2.51 -7.77 -10.42
C CYS A 118 -3.72 -6.85 -10.46
N LYS A 119 -4.88 -7.39 -10.08
CA LYS A 119 -6.15 -6.65 -9.98
C LYS A 119 -6.58 -6.57 -8.53
N THR A 120 -7.08 -5.42 -8.14
CA THR A 120 -7.61 -5.16 -6.81
C THR A 120 -9.13 -5.09 -6.86
N SER A 121 -9.79 -5.81 -5.97
CA SER A 121 -11.26 -5.79 -5.83
C SER A 121 -11.61 -5.32 -4.43
N GLN A 122 -12.33 -4.20 -4.34
CA GLN A 122 -12.77 -3.63 -3.07
C GLN A 122 -13.96 -4.41 -2.54
N ILE A 123 -13.91 -4.78 -1.25
CA ILE A 123 -14.95 -5.54 -0.56
C ILE A 123 -15.80 -4.61 0.32
N GLU A 124 -15.14 -3.71 1.03
CA GLU A 124 -15.79 -2.72 1.91
C GLU A 124 -16.18 -1.48 1.10
N GLU A 125 -17.40 -0.97 1.30
CA GLU A 125 -17.88 0.26 0.65
C GLU A 125 -17.22 1.54 1.18
#